data_07d012c8d0c67107dd8a6d518a040c0d
#
_entry.id   07d012c8d0c67107dd8a6d518a040c0d
#
_cell.length_a   1.000
_cell.length_b   1.000
_cell.length_c   1.000
_cell.angle_alpha   90.00
_cell.angle_beta   90.00
_cell.angle_gamma   90.00
#
_symmetry.space_group_name_H-M   'P 1'
#
loop_
_entity.id
_entity.type
_entity.pdbx_description
1 polymer ?
#
loop_
_entity_poly.entity_id
_entity_poly.type
_entity_poly.pdbx_seq_one_letter_code
_entity_poly.pdbx_strand_id
1 'polypeptide(L)'
;MKFSESWLRQSVNPSISTADLVAQVTMAGLEVDAVEPAAPAMSGVVVGEIMSVEQHPDADKLRVCQVAGGKEGEQAQIVCGAPNARVGIKVPFAVVGAKLPGDFNIKQAKLRGVESMGMLCGQTELKLGDDDTGLWELPADAPVGTDLITYLDLDDNIIEVDLTPNRGDCLSIRGLAREVGVLNKAAVSEQACAPVPATIDDSVTVTLEAPNACARYVGRVIRGLDLTQPTPQWMQEKLRRSGVRSLGPAVDVTNYVLLELGQPMHAFDLSKIDGGIVVRMARDEKLKLLDDSEVTVTADTLVIADQSKALAMAGIMGGDESAVGDDTTDILFESAWFNPLVIAGKARNYGKHTDSSHRFERGVDAQLQVAAIERATALMLEICGGNAGPVVVEESAEHLPQSATITLRDNRLAQQLGVSIPAADVDDMLVRLGLSLVERDNGGSTWVAPSWRFDLTLGLNQNAS
;
A
#
# COMPACT_ATOMS: atom_id res chain seq x y z
N MET A 1 -8.81 7.71 -2.14
CA MET A 1 -7.91 6.73 -1.48
C MET A 1 -8.67 6.01 -0.39
N LYS A 2 -8.59 4.67 -0.36
CA LYS A 2 -9.13 3.85 0.75
C LYS A 2 -8.03 3.50 1.74
N PHE A 3 -8.36 3.49 3.03
CA PHE A 3 -7.43 3.09 4.07
C PHE A 3 -8.15 2.56 5.32
N SER A 4 -7.46 1.71 6.08
CA SER A 4 -7.89 1.18 7.37
C SER A 4 -7.73 2.25 8.46
N GLU A 5 -8.76 2.48 9.27
CA GLU A 5 -8.68 3.38 10.42
C GLU A 5 -7.68 2.84 11.45
N SER A 6 -7.68 1.54 11.71
CA SER A 6 -6.75 0.91 12.66
C SER A 6 -5.30 1.08 12.20
N TRP A 7 -5.02 1.01 10.89
CA TRP A 7 -3.68 1.28 10.36
C TRP A 7 -3.26 2.74 10.56
N LEU A 8 -4.15 3.70 10.28
CA LEU A 8 -3.88 5.11 10.55
C LEU A 8 -3.60 5.35 12.04
N ARG A 9 -4.39 4.72 12.93
CA ARG A 9 -4.24 4.85 14.38
C ARG A 9 -2.96 4.24 14.95
N GLN A 10 -2.30 3.34 14.23
CA GLN A 10 -0.94 2.88 14.57
C GLN A 10 0.09 4.01 14.47
N SER A 11 -0.14 4.98 13.58
CA SER A 11 0.77 6.13 13.39
C SER A 11 0.35 7.36 14.19
N VAL A 12 -0.95 7.58 14.37
CA VAL A 12 -1.49 8.71 15.14
C VAL A 12 -2.82 8.31 15.79
N ASN A 13 -2.91 8.37 17.09
CA ASN A 13 -4.10 7.91 17.82
C ASN A 13 -4.66 8.96 18.79
N PRO A 14 -5.34 10.01 18.27
CA PRO A 14 -6.07 10.93 19.13
C PRO A 14 -7.28 10.26 19.79
N SER A 15 -7.62 10.66 21.01
CA SER A 15 -8.78 10.14 21.74
C SER A 15 -10.09 10.72 21.22
N ILE A 16 -10.43 10.43 19.97
CA ILE A 16 -11.66 10.87 19.28
C ILE A 16 -12.36 9.66 18.65
N SER A 17 -13.67 9.77 18.46
CA SER A 17 -14.44 8.75 17.75
C SER A 17 -14.13 8.76 16.24
N THR A 18 -14.49 7.67 15.55
CA THR A 18 -14.46 7.61 14.08
C THR A 18 -15.25 8.75 13.44
N ALA A 19 -16.44 9.05 13.98
CA ALA A 19 -17.27 10.14 13.48
C ALA A 19 -16.58 11.51 13.61
N ASP A 20 -15.91 11.77 14.73
CA ASP A 20 -15.15 13.00 14.93
C ASP A 20 -13.92 13.06 14.02
N LEU A 21 -13.22 11.95 13.83
CA LEU A 21 -12.09 11.85 12.90
C LEU A 21 -12.53 12.20 11.48
N VAL A 22 -13.61 11.59 11.00
CA VAL A 22 -14.20 11.85 9.67
C VAL A 22 -14.59 13.30 9.52
N ALA A 23 -15.28 13.89 10.50
CA ALA A 23 -15.67 15.29 10.48
C ALA A 23 -14.45 16.23 10.43
N GLN A 24 -13.40 15.95 11.22
CA GLN A 24 -12.19 16.76 11.27
C GLN A 24 -11.43 16.75 9.93
N VAL A 25 -11.17 15.56 9.37
CA VAL A 25 -10.42 15.44 8.12
C VAL A 25 -11.18 16.05 6.94
N THR A 26 -12.52 15.89 6.89
CA THR A 26 -13.37 16.53 5.89
C THR A 26 -13.28 18.05 6.00
N MET A 27 -13.39 18.60 7.20
CA MET A 27 -13.28 20.06 7.43
C MET A 27 -11.88 20.60 7.12
N ALA A 28 -10.84 19.76 7.19
CA ALA A 28 -9.48 20.11 6.79
C ALA A 28 -9.23 20.02 5.26
N GLY A 29 -10.27 19.71 4.47
CA GLY A 29 -10.20 19.63 3.01
C GLY A 29 -9.82 18.26 2.45
N LEU A 30 -9.90 17.21 3.26
CA LEU A 30 -9.77 15.81 2.84
C LEU A 30 -11.17 15.19 2.90
N GLU A 31 -11.95 15.37 1.85
CA GLU A 31 -13.37 14.96 1.80
C GLU A 31 -13.50 13.45 1.99
N VAL A 32 -14.30 13.05 2.98
CA VAL A 32 -14.58 11.62 3.22
C VAL A 32 -15.84 11.24 2.45
N ASP A 33 -15.67 10.35 1.47
CA ASP A 33 -16.75 9.84 0.62
C ASP A 33 -17.53 8.72 1.27
N ALA A 34 -16.82 7.82 1.97
CA ALA A 34 -17.43 6.65 2.58
C ALA A 34 -16.69 6.20 3.84
N VAL A 35 -17.44 5.58 4.75
CA VAL A 35 -16.93 4.81 5.89
C VAL A 35 -17.67 3.48 5.90
N GLU A 36 -16.94 2.39 5.75
CA GLU A 36 -17.48 1.04 5.70
C GLU A 36 -16.77 0.14 6.71
N PRO A 37 -17.46 -0.84 7.32
CA PRO A 37 -16.76 -1.81 8.17
C PRO A 37 -15.79 -2.66 7.35
N ALA A 38 -14.66 -3.03 7.94
CA ALA A 38 -13.61 -3.84 7.28
C ALA A 38 -14.07 -5.26 6.96
N ALA A 39 -15.11 -5.72 7.63
CA ALA A 39 -15.78 -6.99 7.39
C ALA A 39 -17.30 -6.86 7.53
N PRO A 40 -18.08 -7.64 6.78
CA PRO A 40 -19.52 -7.72 7.02
C PRO A 40 -19.81 -8.36 8.37
N ALA A 41 -20.99 -8.06 8.93
CA ALA A 41 -21.40 -8.63 10.20
C ALA A 41 -21.41 -10.16 10.15
N MET A 42 -20.66 -10.79 11.05
CA MET A 42 -20.63 -12.24 11.26
C MET A 42 -20.35 -12.56 12.72
N SER A 43 -20.60 -13.80 13.14
CA SER A 43 -20.27 -14.27 14.49
C SER A 43 -20.12 -15.79 14.54
N GLY A 44 -19.33 -16.29 15.48
CA GLY A 44 -19.13 -17.73 15.68
C GLY A 44 -18.27 -18.40 14.60
N VAL A 45 -17.42 -17.64 13.94
CA VAL A 45 -16.38 -18.15 13.05
C VAL A 45 -15.06 -18.11 13.80
N VAL A 46 -14.38 -19.24 13.88
CA VAL A 46 -13.12 -19.40 14.61
C VAL A 46 -12.02 -19.97 13.71
N VAL A 47 -10.79 -19.90 14.14
CA VAL A 47 -9.67 -20.63 13.50
C VAL A 47 -9.84 -22.10 13.79
N GLY A 48 -10.08 -22.93 12.77
CA GLY A 48 -10.15 -24.38 12.88
C GLY A 48 -8.93 -25.05 12.26
N GLU A 49 -8.51 -26.21 12.78
CA GLU A 49 -7.46 -27.05 12.20
C GLU A 49 -8.04 -28.38 11.78
N ILE A 50 -7.78 -28.82 10.55
CA ILE A 50 -8.24 -30.12 10.05
C ILE A 50 -7.29 -31.21 10.57
N MET A 51 -7.81 -32.05 11.49
CA MET A 51 -7.04 -33.10 12.15
C MET A 51 -7.03 -34.42 11.38
N SER A 52 -8.14 -34.74 10.69
CA SER A 52 -8.24 -35.90 9.80
C SER A 52 -9.17 -35.63 8.64
N VAL A 53 -8.95 -36.34 7.53
CA VAL A 53 -9.77 -36.27 6.32
C VAL A 53 -10.01 -37.69 5.83
N GLU A 54 -11.28 -38.06 5.68
CA GLU A 54 -11.71 -39.34 5.13
C GLU A 54 -12.61 -39.13 3.91
N GLN A 55 -12.66 -40.12 3.02
CA GLN A 55 -13.58 -40.10 1.89
C GLN A 55 -15.02 -40.26 2.38
N HIS A 56 -15.93 -39.43 1.88
CA HIS A 56 -17.36 -39.59 2.20
C HIS A 56 -17.89 -40.91 1.62
N PRO A 57 -18.65 -41.73 2.40
CA PRO A 57 -19.08 -43.06 1.95
C PRO A 57 -19.97 -43.06 0.69
N ASP A 58 -20.79 -42.03 0.52
CA ASP A 58 -21.79 -41.96 -0.53
C ASP A 58 -21.61 -40.73 -1.49
N ALA A 59 -20.40 -40.13 -1.54
CA ALA A 59 -20.17 -38.96 -2.37
C ALA A 59 -18.69 -38.76 -2.74
N ASP A 60 -18.34 -38.91 -4.01
CA ASP A 60 -16.95 -38.81 -4.52
C ASP A 60 -16.30 -37.45 -4.29
N LYS A 61 -17.07 -36.37 -4.33
CA LYS A 61 -16.57 -34.99 -4.18
C LYS A 61 -16.59 -34.46 -2.76
N LEU A 62 -17.10 -35.25 -1.78
CA LEU A 62 -17.15 -34.81 -0.39
C LEU A 62 -16.10 -35.53 0.45
N ARG A 63 -15.63 -34.84 1.48
CA ARG A 63 -14.71 -35.35 2.50
C ARG A 63 -15.40 -35.23 3.87
N VAL A 64 -15.10 -36.16 4.76
CA VAL A 64 -15.47 -36.08 6.18
C VAL A 64 -14.22 -35.68 6.94
N CYS A 65 -14.24 -34.50 7.54
CA CYS A 65 -13.12 -33.90 8.25
C CYS A 65 -13.39 -33.90 9.75
N GLN A 66 -12.40 -34.21 10.58
CA GLN A 66 -12.40 -33.88 12.00
C GLN A 66 -11.65 -32.58 12.19
N VAL A 67 -12.29 -31.58 12.79
CA VAL A 67 -11.77 -30.21 12.89
C VAL A 67 -11.67 -29.82 14.36
N ALA A 68 -10.48 -29.45 14.81
CA ALA A 68 -10.25 -28.82 16.10
C ALA A 68 -10.63 -27.33 16.04
N GLY A 69 -11.02 -26.73 17.17
CA GLY A 69 -11.41 -25.31 17.28
C GLY A 69 -12.88 -25.10 17.65
N GLY A 70 -13.64 -26.16 17.89
CA GLY A 70 -14.98 -26.08 18.46
C GLY A 70 -15.01 -25.48 19.88
N LYS A 71 -16.21 -25.36 20.45
CA LYS A 71 -16.37 -24.88 21.82
C LYS A 71 -15.54 -25.75 22.78
N GLU A 72 -14.81 -25.12 23.68
CA GLU A 72 -13.95 -25.77 24.69
C GLU A 72 -12.86 -26.69 24.14
N GLY A 73 -12.44 -26.50 22.85
CA GLY A 73 -11.38 -27.31 22.21
C GLY A 73 -11.86 -28.67 21.69
N GLU A 74 -13.18 -28.89 21.65
CA GLU A 74 -13.77 -30.10 21.08
C GLU A 74 -13.52 -30.20 19.56
N GLN A 75 -13.35 -31.44 19.10
CA GLN A 75 -13.31 -31.74 17.65
C GLN A 75 -14.75 -31.84 17.11
N ALA A 76 -14.95 -31.30 15.92
CA ALA A 76 -16.24 -31.39 15.24
C ALA A 76 -16.08 -32.16 13.92
N GLN A 77 -17.05 -33.01 13.61
CA GLN A 77 -17.15 -33.68 12.32
C GLN A 77 -17.80 -32.72 11.31
N ILE A 78 -17.11 -32.44 10.22
CA ILE A 78 -17.56 -31.54 9.16
C ILE A 78 -17.52 -32.27 7.82
N VAL A 79 -18.59 -32.16 7.03
CA VAL A 79 -18.60 -32.61 5.64
C VAL A 79 -18.22 -31.42 4.76
N CYS A 80 -17.12 -31.57 4.02
CA CYS A 80 -16.52 -30.52 3.19
C CYS A 80 -16.41 -30.95 1.74
N GLY A 81 -16.75 -30.05 0.82
CA GLY A 81 -16.62 -30.25 -0.65
C GLY A 81 -15.44 -29.54 -1.28
N ALA A 82 -14.65 -28.81 -0.52
CA ALA A 82 -13.54 -28.04 -1.05
C ALA A 82 -12.37 -28.94 -1.51
N PRO A 83 -11.77 -28.69 -2.66
CA PRO A 83 -10.73 -29.55 -3.25
C PRO A 83 -9.41 -29.54 -2.45
N ASN A 84 -9.13 -28.45 -1.75
CA ASN A 84 -7.91 -28.28 -0.96
C ASN A 84 -8.00 -28.76 0.49
N ALA A 85 -9.14 -29.35 0.90
CA ALA A 85 -9.29 -29.91 2.25
C ALA A 85 -8.28 -31.04 2.50
N ARG A 86 -7.34 -30.82 3.43
CA ARG A 86 -6.28 -31.77 3.83
C ARG A 86 -5.90 -31.61 5.29
N VAL A 87 -5.28 -32.62 5.84
CA VAL A 87 -4.81 -32.63 7.24
C VAL A 87 -3.75 -31.55 7.47
N GLY A 88 -3.85 -30.86 8.61
CA GLY A 88 -2.87 -29.90 9.10
C GLY A 88 -3.06 -28.46 8.61
N ILE A 89 -3.99 -28.21 7.68
CA ILE A 89 -4.30 -26.81 7.31
C ILE A 89 -5.22 -26.18 8.36
N LYS A 90 -5.00 -24.86 8.57
CA LYS A 90 -5.87 -24.01 9.37
C LYS A 90 -6.77 -23.20 8.47
N VAL A 91 -8.05 -23.13 8.83
CA VAL A 91 -9.11 -22.54 8.00
C VAL A 91 -10.16 -21.86 8.87
N PRO A 92 -10.93 -20.90 8.36
CA PRO A 92 -12.10 -20.40 9.07
C PRO A 92 -13.13 -21.52 9.26
N PHE A 93 -13.51 -21.74 10.50
CA PHE A 93 -14.51 -22.74 10.92
C PHE A 93 -15.71 -22.05 11.55
N ALA A 94 -16.85 -22.09 10.86
CA ALA A 94 -18.13 -21.62 11.36
C ALA A 94 -18.80 -22.71 12.19
N VAL A 95 -18.87 -22.53 13.52
CA VAL A 95 -19.47 -23.49 14.44
C VAL A 95 -20.98 -23.48 14.33
N VAL A 96 -21.66 -24.51 14.85
CA VAL A 96 -23.13 -24.52 14.92
C VAL A 96 -23.63 -23.32 15.73
N GLY A 97 -24.56 -22.55 15.15
CA GLY A 97 -25.07 -21.29 15.68
C GLY A 97 -24.33 -20.06 15.17
N ALA A 98 -23.26 -20.23 14.39
CA ALA A 98 -22.58 -19.10 13.70
C ALA A 98 -23.52 -18.40 12.73
N LYS A 99 -23.34 -17.10 12.59
CA LYS A 99 -24.01 -16.26 11.58
C LYS A 99 -22.98 -15.77 10.59
N LEU A 100 -23.15 -16.13 9.33
CA LEU A 100 -22.33 -15.68 8.22
C LEU A 100 -22.98 -14.49 7.50
N PRO A 101 -22.23 -13.76 6.67
CA PRO A 101 -22.77 -12.65 5.89
C PRO A 101 -24.00 -13.05 5.05
N GLY A 102 -25.01 -12.15 4.99
CA GLY A 102 -26.27 -12.42 4.31
C GLY A 102 -27.27 -13.22 5.15
N ASP A 103 -27.17 -13.13 6.48
CA ASP A 103 -28.03 -13.80 7.45
C ASP A 103 -28.05 -15.34 7.34
N PHE A 104 -26.95 -15.91 6.84
CA PHE A 104 -26.80 -17.34 6.72
C PHE A 104 -26.41 -17.97 8.07
N ASN A 105 -27.36 -18.70 8.66
CA ASN A 105 -27.18 -19.32 9.99
C ASN A 105 -26.68 -20.75 9.85
N ILE A 106 -25.56 -21.07 10.48
CA ILE A 106 -24.97 -22.41 10.50
C ILE A 106 -25.74 -23.29 11.49
N LYS A 107 -26.24 -24.39 10.98
CA LYS A 107 -26.98 -25.41 11.77
C LYS A 107 -26.30 -26.76 11.59
N GLN A 108 -26.52 -27.65 12.56
CA GLN A 108 -26.24 -29.07 12.35
C GLN A 108 -26.97 -29.54 11.09
N ALA A 109 -26.28 -30.18 10.20
CA ALA A 109 -26.83 -30.67 8.95
C ALA A 109 -26.47 -32.14 8.74
N LYS A 110 -27.23 -32.82 7.89
CA LYS A 110 -26.93 -34.17 7.46
C LYS A 110 -26.77 -34.19 5.94
N LEU A 111 -25.57 -34.39 5.50
CA LEU A 111 -25.20 -34.37 4.07
C LEU A 111 -25.01 -35.81 3.57
N ARG A 112 -25.88 -36.26 2.69
CA ARG A 112 -25.94 -37.66 2.20
C ARG A 112 -25.71 -38.72 3.28
N GLY A 113 -26.42 -38.55 4.43
CA GLY A 113 -26.35 -39.51 5.50
C GLY A 113 -25.31 -39.26 6.59
N VAL A 114 -24.32 -38.42 6.36
CA VAL A 114 -23.26 -38.07 7.31
C VAL A 114 -23.56 -36.72 7.99
N GLU A 115 -23.42 -36.66 9.31
CA GLU A 115 -23.65 -35.45 10.09
C GLU A 115 -22.50 -34.45 9.92
N SER A 116 -22.81 -33.15 9.79
CA SER A 116 -21.89 -32.03 9.78
C SER A 116 -22.25 -31.06 10.91
N MET A 117 -21.30 -30.80 11.80
CA MET A 117 -21.42 -29.96 12.98
C MET A 117 -20.84 -28.57 12.77
N GLY A 118 -21.12 -27.97 11.62
CA GLY A 118 -20.57 -26.66 11.21
C GLY A 118 -20.20 -26.62 9.74
N MET A 119 -19.43 -25.59 9.38
CA MET A 119 -18.98 -25.36 8.00
C MET A 119 -17.55 -24.82 7.98
N LEU A 120 -16.70 -25.34 7.10
CA LEU A 120 -15.41 -24.73 6.77
C LEU A 120 -15.63 -23.73 5.65
N CYS A 121 -15.02 -22.56 5.76
CA CYS A 121 -15.29 -21.43 4.87
C CYS A 121 -14.08 -21.05 4.00
N GLY A 122 -14.36 -20.65 2.77
CA GLY A 122 -13.47 -19.88 1.93
C GLY A 122 -13.65 -18.37 2.15
N GLN A 123 -12.94 -17.56 1.38
CA GLN A 123 -13.02 -16.09 1.46
C GLN A 123 -14.38 -15.57 1.00
N THR A 124 -14.97 -16.19 -0.01
CA THR A 124 -16.24 -15.78 -0.63
C THR A 124 -17.43 -15.95 0.31
N GLU A 125 -17.49 -17.05 1.10
CA GLU A 125 -18.55 -17.25 2.10
C GLU A 125 -18.52 -16.18 3.19
N LEU A 126 -17.33 -15.72 3.53
CA LEU A 126 -17.12 -14.67 4.52
C LEU A 126 -17.20 -13.26 3.94
N LYS A 127 -17.27 -13.13 2.61
CA LYS A 127 -17.17 -11.87 1.86
C LYS A 127 -15.91 -11.06 2.23
N LEU A 128 -14.81 -11.76 2.44
CA LEU A 128 -13.49 -11.18 2.75
C LEU A 128 -12.50 -11.28 1.59
N GLY A 129 -12.93 -11.79 0.45
CA GLY A 129 -12.18 -11.88 -0.80
C GLY A 129 -12.99 -12.58 -1.88
N ASP A 130 -12.41 -12.65 -3.08
CA ASP A 130 -13.04 -13.19 -4.29
C ASP A 130 -12.52 -14.59 -4.66
N ASP A 131 -11.59 -15.15 -3.87
CA ASP A 131 -11.08 -16.50 -4.10
C ASP A 131 -12.14 -17.54 -3.78
N ASP A 132 -12.64 -18.23 -4.81
CA ASP A 132 -13.64 -19.29 -4.75
C ASP A 132 -13.08 -20.69 -5.01
N THR A 133 -11.74 -20.80 -5.06
CA THR A 133 -11.06 -22.08 -5.42
C THR A 133 -11.15 -23.14 -4.34
N GLY A 134 -11.45 -22.75 -3.08
CA GLY A 134 -11.55 -23.68 -1.96
C GLY A 134 -11.64 -23.01 -0.60
N LEU A 135 -11.17 -23.72 0.42
CA LEU A 135 -11.07 -23.18 1.78
C LEU A 135 -10.01 -22.10 1.85
N TRP A 136 -10.27 -21.04 2.62
CA TRP A 136 -9.27 -20.04 2.94
C TRP A 136 -8.22 -20.61 3.90
N GLU A 137 -7.02 -20.86 3.40
CA GLU A 137 -5.92 -21.35 4.21
C GLU A 137 -5.31 -20.20 5.02
N LEU A 138 -5.39 -20.33 6.33
CA LEU A 138 -4.78 -19.41 7.28
C LEU A 138 -3.32 -19.81 7.56
N PRO A 139 -2.47 -18.89 8.01
CA PRO A 139 -1.10 -19.18 8.44
C PRO A 139 -1.00 -20.38 9.40
N ALA A 140 0.06 -21.16 9.30
CA ALA A 140 0.25 -22.35 10.12
C ALA A 140 0.35 -22.05 11.63
N ASP A 141 0.73 -20.83 12.00
CA ASP A 141 0.80 -20.35 13.38
C ASP A 141 -0.51 -19.75 13.90
N ALA A 142 -1.56 -19.65 13.06
CA ALA A 142 -2.86 -19.13 13.50
C ALA A 142 -3.39 -19.90 14.72
N PRO A 143 -3.78 -19.22 15.82
CA PRO A 143 -4.15 -19.90 17.07
C PRO A 143 -5.54 -20.54 16.96
N VAL A 144 -5.58 -21.85 17.00
CA VAL A 144 -6.80 -22.66 16.88
C VAL A 144 -7.81 -22.28 17.98
N GLY A 145 -9.09 -22.15 17.62
CA GLY A 145 -10.17 -21.76 18.52
C GLY A 145 -10.33 -20.25 18.73
N THR A 146 -9.40 -19.43 18.24
CA THR A 146 -9.53 -17.98 18.32
C THR A 146 -10.62 -17.49 17.38
N ASP A 147 -11.45 -16.55 17.84
CA ASP A 147 -12.45 -15.87 17.01
C ASP A 147 -11.78 -15.20 15.80
N LEU A 148 -12.34 -15.39 14.61
CA LEU A 148 -11.74 -14.92 13.35
C LEU A 148 -11.71 -13.38 13.26
N ILE A 149 -12.74 -12.71 13.80
CA ILE A 149 -12.78 -11.24 13.84
C ILE A 149 -11.59 -10.71 14.66
N THR A 150 -11.35 -11.34 15.80
CA THR A 150 -10.22 -10.99 16.68
C THR A 150 -8.88 -11.34 16.03
N TYR A 151 -8.75 -12.53 15.41
CA TYR A 151 -7.50 -12.98 14.80
C TYR A 151 -7.07 -12.08 13.64
N LEU A 152 -8.01 -11.65 12.80
CA LEU A 152 -7.75 -10.81 11.63
C LEU A 152 -7.91 -9.32 11.92
N ASP A 153 -8.18 -8.91 13.18
CA ASP A 153 -8.45 -7.52 13.56
C ASP A 153 -9.52 -6.86 12.68
N LEU A 154 -10.65 -7.56 12.48
CA LEU A 154 -11.71 -7.12 11.56
C LEU A 154 -12.68 -6.08 12.17
N ASP A 155 -12.56 -5.78 13.47
CA ASP A 155 -13.30 -4.69 14.11
C ASP A 155 -12.63 -3.35 13.77
N ASP A 156 -12.73 -2.97 12.52
CA ASP A 156 -12.07 -1.83 11.91
C ASP A 156 -13.00 -1.15 10.89
N ASN A 157 -12.69 0.10 10.54
CA ASN A 157 -13.36 0.85 9.50
C ASN A 157 -12.44 1.10 8.32
N ILE A 158 -12.97 0.98 7.12
CA ILE A 158 -12.36 1.44 5.89
C ILE A 158 -12.89 2.84 5.61
N ILE A 159 -12.00 3.82 5.55
CA ILE A 159 -12.34 5.20 5.24
C ILE A 159 -11.88 5.49 3.81
N GLU A 160 -12.77 6.04 2.98
CA GLU A 160 -12.45 6.51 1.64
C GLU A 160 -12.43 8.03 1.62
N VAL A 161 -11.28 8.60 1.16
CA VAL A 161 -11.12 10.04 1.00
C VAL A 161 -10.89 10.40 -0.46
N ASP A 162 -11.56 11.45 -0.93
CA ASP A 162 -11.24 12.13 -2.17
C ASP A 162 -10.32 13.33 -1.91
N LEU A 163 -9.22 13.39 -2.63
CA LEU A 163 -8.16 14.36 -2.40
C LEU A 163 -8.04 15.30 -3.59
N THR A 164 -8.10 16.58 -3.33
CA THR A 164 -7.80 17.60 -4.34
C THR A 164 -6.36 17.42 -4.88
N PRO A 165 -6.09 17.79 -6.13
CA PRO A 165 -4.77 17.54 -6.76
C PRO A 165 -3.57 18.12 -6.00
N ASN A 166 -3.75 19.18 -5.22
CA ASN A 166 -2.70 19.79 -4.40
C ASN A 166 -2.40 19.04 -3.09
N ARG A 167 -3.23 18.04 -2.72
CA ARG A 167 -3.04 17.25 -1.50
C ARG A 167 -2.49 15.84 -1.79
N GLY A 168 -1.61 15.72 -2.79
CA GLY A 168 -0.90 14.49 -3.10
C GLY A 168 -0.07 13.92 -1.94
N ASP A 169 0.35 14.79 -1.00
CA ASP A 169 1.01 14.42 0.25
C ASP A 169 0.18 13.47 1.13
N CYS A 170 -1.16 13.57 1.05
CA CYS A 170 -2.11 12.74 1.81
C CYS A 170 -2.49 11.43 1.10
N LEU A 171 -1.90 11.09 -0.06
CA LEU A 171 -2.10 9.80 -0.73
C LEU A 171 -1.31 8.65 -0.06
N SER A 172 -1.18 8.71 1.27
CA SER A 172 -0.51 7.69 2.09
C SER A 172 -0.98 7.76 3.54
N ILE A 173 -0.79 6.65 4.28
CA ILE A 173 -1.02 6.59 5.73
C ILE A 173 -0.15 7.64 6.44
N ARG A 174 1.11 7.77 6.04
CA ARG A 174 2.05 8.76 6.60
C ARG A 174 1.54 10.21 6.45
N GLY A 175 1.04 10.55 5.25
CA GLY A 175 0.52 11.89 4.98
C GLY A 175 -0.77 12.18 5.77
N LEU A 176 -1.70 11.22 5.80
CA LEU A 176 -2.92 11.32 6.60
C LEU A 176 -2.61 11.43 8.10
N ALA A 177 -1.64 10.66 8.59
CA ALA A 177 -1.23 10.70 10.00
C ALA A 177 -0.68 12.09 10.39
N ARG A 178 0.09 12.73 9.52
CA ARG A 178 0.59 14.09 9.74
C ARG A 178 -0.56 15.08 9.87
N GLU A 179 -1.55 15.04 8.98
CA GLU A 179 -2.73 15.92 9.05
C GLU A 179 -3.53 15.70 10.34
N VAL A 180 -3.86 14.45 10.67
CA VAL A 180 -4.57 14.11 11.91
C VAL A 180 -3.78 14.54 13.13
N GLY A 181 -2.46 14.38 13.10
CA GLY A 181 -1.55 14.84 14.16
C GLY A 181 -1.61 16.36 14.36
N VAL A 182 -1.61 17.13 13.27
CA VAL A 182 -1.75 18.60 13.31
C VAL A 182 -3.08 19.01 13.92
N LEU A 183 -4.18 18.43 13.41
CA LEU A 183 -5.55 18.77 13.84
C LEU A 183 -5.79 18.49 15.32
N ASN A 184 -5.18 17.43 15.85
CA ASN A 184 -5.40 16.98 17.23
C ASN A 184 -4.26 17.34 18.18
N LYS A 185 -3.21 18.04 17.73
CA LYS A 185 -1.96 18.27 18.50
C LYS A 185 -1.38 16.96 19.06
N ALA A 186 -1.56 15.87 18.31
CA ALA A 186 -1.11 14.54 18.68
C ALA A 186 0.27 14.24 18.06
N ALA A 187 1.11 13.53 18.78
CA ALA A 187 2.38 13.05 18.26
C ALA A 187 2.13 12.00 17.14
N VAL A 188 2.89 12.09 16.06
CA VAL A 188 2.87 11.13 14.97
C VAL A 188 4.07 10.20 15.13
N SER A 189 3.81 8.89 15.16
CA SER A 189 4.84 7.85 15.12
C SER A 189 5.10 7.49 13.66
N GLU A 190 6.16 8.04 13.08
CA GLU A 190 6.54 7.67 11.73
C GLU A 190 7.26 6.31 11.71
N GLN A 191 6.94 5.49 10.70
CA GLN A 191 7.64 4.22 10.48
C GLN A 191 9.11 4.47 10.20
N ALA A 192 9.98 3.86 10.99
CA ALA A 192 11.42 3.92 10.76
C ALA A 192 11.78 3.15 9.49
N CYS A 193 12.48 3.81 8.57
CA CYS A 193 13.06 3.22 7.37
C CYS A 193 14.58 3.12 7.58
N ALA A 194 14.98 2.22 8.47
CA ALA A 194 16.39 2.04 8.80
C ALA A 194 17.16 1.46 7.59
N PRO A 195 18.41 1.91 7.37
CA PRO A 195 19.25 1.33 6.34
C PRO A 195 19.46 -0.17 6.54
N VAL A 196 19.25 -0.95 5.49
CA VAL A 196 19.52 -2.39 5.44
C VAL A 196 20.93 -2.59 4.91
N PRO A 197 21.85 -3.21 5.67
CA PRO A 197 23.22 -3.43 5.19
C PRO A 197 23.25 -4.26 3.91
N ALA A 198 24.13 -3.91 2.97
CA ALA A 198 24.42 -4.74 1.83
C ALA A 198 25.17 -6.00 2.28
N THR A 199 24.76 -7.16 1.77
CA THR A 199 25.40 -8.48 2.03
C THR A 199 26.08 -9.04 0.81
N ILE A 200 25.87 -8.42 -0.36
CA ILE A 200 26.52 -8.69 -1.65
C ILE A 200 26.94 -7.38 -2.31
N ASP A 201 27.82 -7.42 -3.30
CA ASP A 201 28.30 -6.26 -4.03
C ASP A 201 27.53 -5.99 -5.34
N ASP A 202 26.53 -6.82 -5.65
CA ASP A 202 25.76 -6.75 -6.89
C ASP A 202 24.96 -5.45 -6.99
N SER A 203 25.11 -4.77 -8.10
CA SER A 203 24.41 -3.52 -8.42
C SER A 203 24.13 -3.43 -9.91
N VAL A 204 23.17 -2.58 -10.29
CA VAL A 204 22.87 -2.25 -11.67
C VAL A 204 23.23 -0.81 -11.92
N THR A 205 23.94 -0.53 -13.04
CA THR A 205 24.23 0.85 -13.45
C THR A 205 22.95 1.55 -13.89
N VAL A 206 22.82 2.81 -13.53
CA VAL A 206 21.68 3.66 -13.92
C VAL A 206 22.20 4.86 -14.70
N THR A 207 21.53 5.20 -15.80
CA THR A 207 21.82 6.38 -16.61
C THR A 207 20.56 7.23 -16.77
N LEU A 208 20.62 8.51 -16.45
CA LEU A 208 19.54 9.46 -16.66
C LEU A 208 19.76 10.23 -17.96
N GLU A 209 19.19 9.76 -19.09
CA GLU A 209 19.22 10.49 -20.37
C GLU A 209 18.19 11.64 -20.40
N ALA A 210 17.18 11.62 -19.52
CA ALA A 210 16.16 12.65 -19.41
C ALA A 210 16.07 13.20 -17.97
N PRO A 211 17.14 13.87 -17.45
CA PRO A 211 17.18 14.28 -16.04
C PRO A 211 16.14 15.33 -15.65
N ASN A 212 15.63 16.12 -16.60
CA ASN A 212 14.50 17.03 -16.38
C ASN A 212 13.16 16.32 -16.16
N ALA A 213 13.05 15.07 -16.60
CA ALA A 213 11.86 14.25 -16.42
C ALA A 213 11.98 13.27 -15.24
N CYS A 214 13.18 12.72 -15.01
CA CYS A 214 13.52 11.91 -13.85
C CYS A 214 14.79 12.46 -13.22
N ALA A 215 14.66 13.24 -12.16
CA ALA A 215 15.80 13.85 -11.49
C ALA A 215 16.47 12.96 -10.45
N ARG A 216 15.80 11.89 -10.01
CA ARG A 216 16.37 10.88 -9.09
C ARG A 216 15.80 9.51 -9.38
N TYR A 217 16.69 8.54 -9.51
CA TYR A 217 16.38 7.14 -9.60
C TYR A 217 17.18 6.37 -8.54
N VAL A 218 16.50 5.58 -7.74
CA VAL A 218 17.13 4.74 -6.73
C VAL A 218 16.83 3.29 -7.07
N GLY A 219 17.88 2.48 -7.19
CA GLY A 219 17.80 1.06 -7.51
C GLY A 219 18.49 0.21 -6.46
N ARG A 220 17.98 -1.01 -6.25
CA ARG A 220 18.64 -1.99 -5.39
C ARG A 220 18.42 -3.41 -5.90
N VAL A 221 19.50 -4.15 -6.06
CA VAL A 221 19.47 -5.58 -6.40
C VAL A 221 19.22 -6.40 -5.14
N ILE A 222 18.35 -7.39 -5.23
CA ILE A 222 18.18 -8.43 -4.20
C ILE A 222 18.23 -9.79 -4.88
N ARG A 223 19.06 -10.70 -4.39
CA ARG A 223 19.27 -12.03 -4.95
C ARG A 223 18.87 -13.14 -4.01
N GLY A 224 18.50 -14.28 -4.60
CA GLY A 224 18.20 -15.50 -3.87
C GLY A 224 16.91 -15.41 -3.05
N LEU A 225 15.92 -14.71 -3.56
CA LEU A 225 14.59 -14.62 -2.98
C LEU A 225 13.80 -15.92 -3.20
N ASP A 226 13.01 -16.30 -2.22
CA ASP A 226 11.97 -17.31 -2.36
C ASP A 226 10.60 -16.63 -2.50
N LEU A 227 10.19 -16.30 -3.73
CA LEU A 227 8.90 -15.67 -4.01
C LEU A 227 7.70 -16.62 -3.87
N THR A 228 7.93 -17.91 -3.57
CA THR A 228 6.84 -18.83 -3.25
C THR A 228 6.34 -18.68 -1.81
N GLN A 229 7.06 -17.92 -0.98
CA GLN A 229 6.59 -17.58 0.36
C GLN A 229 5.31 -16.73 0.27
N PRO A 230 4.30 -17.03 1.08
CA PRO A 230 3.10 -16.22 1.09
C PRO A 230 3.36 -14.83 1.68
N THR A 231 2.72 -13.81 1.12
CA THR A 231 2.65 -12.50 1.77
C THR A 231 2.03 -12.65 3.16
N PRO A 232 2.61 -12.06 4.21
CA PRO A 232 2.07 -12.15 5.57
C PRO A 232 0.62 -11.67 5.67
N GLN A 233 -0.21 -12.37 6.44
CA GLN A 233 -1.64 -12.09 6.58
C GLN A 233 -1.93 -10.64 6.96
N TRP A 234 -1.13 -10.06 7.86
CA TRP A 234 -1.30 -8.66 8.26
C TRP A 234 -1.11 -7.67 7.10
N MET A 235 -0.20 -7.97 6.15
CA MET A 235 0.04 -7.15 4.97
C MET A 235 -1.10 -7.33 3.94
N GLN A 236 -1.52 -8.58 3.71
CA GLN A 236 -2.68 -8.86 2.85
C GLN A 236 -3.93 -8.12 3.32
N GLU A 237 -4.22 -8.12 4.64
CA GLU A 237 -5.36 -7.40 5.21
C GLU A 237 -5.25 -5.88 5.04
N LYS A 238 -4.08 -5.28 5.24
CA LYS A 238 -3.87 -3.84 5.00
C LYS A 238 -4.06 -3.48 3.53
N LEU A 239 -3.56 -4.29 2.60
CA LEU A 239 -3.77 -4.12 1.16
C LEU A 239 -5.25 -4.25 0.81
N ARG A 240 -5.92 -5.30 1.25
CA ARG A 240 -7.35 -5.54 1.01
C ARG A 240 -8.22 -4.38 1.47
N ARG A 241 -7.99 -3.89 2.70
CA ARG A 241 -8.72 -2.73 3.27
C ARG A 241 -8.42 -1.42 2.54
N SER A 242 -7.32 -1.38 1.80
CA SER A 242 -6.97 -0.25 0.93
C SER A 242 -7.45 -0.42 -0.51
N GLY A 243 -8.21 -1.49 -0.80
CA GLY A 243 -8.75 -1.77 -2.14
C GLY A 243 -7.72 -2.39 -3.09
N VAL A 244 -6.60 -2.90 -2.58
CA VAL A 244 -5.53 -3.51 -3.36
C VAL A 244 -5.55 -5.04 -3.18
N ARG A 245 -5.58 -5.78 -4.29
CA ARG A 245 -5.49 -7.24 -4.27
C ARG A 245 -4.05 -7.69 -4.06
N SER A 246 -3.84 -8.67 -3.19
CA SER A 246 -2.55 -9.35 -3.04
C SER A 246 -2.23 -10.19 -4.28
N LEU A 247 -1.02 -10.05 -4.80
CA LEU A 247 -0.54 -10.72 -6.01
C LEU A 247 0.78 -11.48 -5.80
N GLY A 248 1.27 -11.51 -4.56
CA GLY A 248 2.54 -12.12 -4.21
C GLY A 248 3.54 -11.10 -3.65
N PRO A 249 4.55 -11.56 -2.90
CA PRO A 249 5.34 -10.72 -2.00
C PRO A 249 6.05 -9.55 -2.70
N ALA A 250 6.58 -9.71 -3.90
CA ALA A 250 7.29 -8.64 -4.59
C ALA A 250 6.37 -7.46 -4.94
N VAL A 251 5.16 -7.75 -5.43
CA VAL A 251 4.16 -6.74 -5.78
C VAL A 251 3.50 -6.17 -4.52
N ASP A 252 3.22 -7.03 -3.55
CA ASP A 252 2.56 -6.63 -2.31
C ASP A 252 3.43 -5.70 -1.47
N VAL A 253 4.74 -5.94 -1.39
CA VAL A 253 5.69 -5.06 -0.71
C VAL A 253 5.74 -3.69 -1.37
N THR A 254 5.78 -3.61 -2.71
CA THR A 254 5.79 -2.32 -3.42
C THR A 254 4.48 -1.55 -3.21
N ASN A 255 3.33 -2.23 -3.26
CA ASN A 255 2.03 -1.64 -2.98
C ASN A 255 1.87 -1.22 -1.51
N TYR A 256 2.40 -2.01 -0.58
CA TYR A 256 2.38 -1.66 0.83
C TYR A 256 3.18 -0.39 1.12
N VAL A 257 4.40 -0.26 0.57
CA VAL A 257 5.23 0.94 0.71
C VAL A 257 4.58 2.16 0.05
N LEU A 258 3.94 1.97 -1.11
CA LEU A 258 3.14 3.01 -1.77
C LEU A 258 2.03 3.54 -0.86
N LEU A 259 1.28 2.67 -0.19
CA LEU A 259 0.21 3.05 0.73
C LEU A 259 0.73 3.60 2.05
N GLU A 260 1.80 3.01 2.61
CA GLU A 260 2.40 3.43 3.88
C GLU A 260 3.04 4.81 3.75
N LEU A 261 3.90 5.01 2.75
CA LEU A 261 4.79 6.16 2.63
C LEU A 261 4.40 7.16 1.53
N GLY A 262 3.63 6.73 0.51
CA GLY A 262 3.28 7.54 -0.66
C GLY A 262 4.29 7.48 -1.80
N GLN A 263 5.26 6.56 -1.76
CA GLN A 263 6.24 6.34 -2.81
C GLN A 263 5.84 5.15 -3.69
N PRO A 264 5.43 5.36 -4.95
CA PRO A 264 5.28 4.26 -5.87
C PRO A 264 6.63 3.61 -6.19
N MET A 265 6.66 2.29 -6.19
CA MET A 265 7.83 1.49 -6.47
C MET A 265 7.53 0.44 -7.54
N HIS A 266 8.59 -0.10 -8.14
CA HIS A 266 8.49 -1.22 -9.06
C HIS A 266 9.55 -2.29 -8.74
N ALA A 267 9.26 -3.54 -9.13
CA ALA A 267 10.18 -4.65 -9.05
C ALA A 267 10.34 -5.27 -10.44
N PHE A 268 11.54 -5.28 -10.96
CA PHE A 268 11.90 -5.96 -12.20
C PHE A 268 12.53 -7.31 -11.89
N ASP A 269 12.27 -8.30 -12.72
CA ASP A 269 13.06 -9.53 -12.76
C ASP A 269 14.45 -9.20 -13.32
N LEU A 270 15.47 -9.33 -12.47
CA LEU A 270 16.84 -8.94 -12.81
C LEU A 270 17.40 -9.72 -14.01
N SER A 271 16.96 -10.97 -14.20
CA SER A 271 17.39 -11.80 -15.31
C SER A 271 16.91 -11.33 -16.69
N LYS A 272 15.88 -10.45 -16.70
CA LYS A 272 15.24 -9.92 -17.91
C LYS A 272 15.75 -8.52 -18.31
N ILE A 273 16.71 -7.97 -17.55
CA ILE A 273 17.35 -6.67 -17.80
C ILE A 273 18.65 -6.88 -18.57
N ASP A 274 18.79 -6.22 -19.72
CA ASP A 274 20.02 -6.23 -20.52
C ASP A 274 20.93 -5.06 -20.13
N GLY A 275 22.03 -5.38 -19.47
CA GLY A 275 23.04 -4.39 -19.06
C GLY A 275 22.61 -3.56 -17.85
N GLY A 276 22.24 -2.31 -18.05
CA GLY A 276 21.84 -1.37 -17.00
C GLY A 276 20.50 -0.71 -17.26
N ILE A 277 20.06 0.10 -16.32
CA ILE A 277 18.85 0.92 -16.48
C ILE A 277 19.17 2.24 -17.19
N VAL A 278 18.34 2.60 -18.16
CA VAL A 278 18.39 3.87 -18.88
C VAL A 278 17.04 4.57 -18.75
N VAL A 279 16.98 5.67 -18.03
CA VAL A 279 15.76 6.47 -17.92
C VAL A 279 15.77 7.53 -19.03
N ARG A 280 14.89 7.38 -20.00
CA ARG A 280 14.89 8.18 -21.24
C ARG A 280 13.48 8.47 -21.75
N MET A 281 13.39 9.40 -22.67
CA MET A 281 12.16 9.52 -23.47
C MET A 281 12.03 8.35 -24.45
N ALA A 282 10.80 7.94 -24.73
CA ALA A 282 10.52 6.84 -25.64
C ALA A 282 10.97 7.16 -27.09
N ARG A 283 11.12 6.12 -27.92
CA ARG A 283 11.57 6.20 -29.31
C ARG A 283 10.52 5.68 -30.31
N ASP A 284 9.23 5.95 -30.01
CA ASP A 284 8.08 5.42 -30.76
C ASP A 284 8.10 3.88 -30.83
N GLU A 285 8.25 3.27 -29.69
CA GLU A 285 8.44 1.84 -29.53
C GLU A 285 7.22 1.15 -28.94
N LYS A 286 7.07 -0.14 -29.23
CA LYS A 286 5.99 -0.96 -28.69
C LYS A 286 6.37 -1.47 -27.30
N LEU A 287 5.37 -1.52 -26.41
CA LEU A 287 5.50 -2.07 -25.07
C LEU A 287 4.24 -2.87 -24.73
N LYS A 288 4.41 -4.14 -24.40
CA LYS A 288 3.37 -4.95 -23.79
C LYS A 288 3.37 -4.67 -22.28
N LEU A 289 2.21 -4.31 -21.73
CA LEU A 289 2.05 -3.91 -20.35
C LEU A 289 1.58 -5.07 -19.45
N LEU A 290 1.68 -4.88 -18.14
CA LEU A 290 1.25 -5.86 -17.12
C LEU A 290 -0.23 -6.22 -17.16
N ASP A 291 -1.07 -5.44 -17.82
CA ASP A 291 -2.49 -5.72 -18.04
C ASP A 291 -2.77 -6.40 -19.39
N ASP A 292 -1.75 -7.02 -20.01
CA ASP A 292 -1.78 -7.69 -21.31
C ASP A 292 -2.03 -6.79 -22.53
N SER A 293 -2.23 -5.49 -22.34
CA SER A 293 -2.39 -4.57 -23.45
C SER A 293 -1.07 -4.22 -24.13
N GLU A 294 -1.05 -4.06 -25.46
CA GLU A 294 0.09 -3.53 -26.21
C GLU A 294 -0.15 -2.06 -26.54
N VAL A 295 0.82 -1.21 -26.23
CA VAL A 295 0.80 0.22 -26.54
C VAL A 295 2.00 0.62 -27.38
N THR A 296 1.85 1.64 -28.22
CA THR A 296 3.00 2.33 -28.85
C THR A 296 3.31 3.56 -28.01
N VAL A 297 4.46 3.54 -27.35
CA VAL A 297 4.90 4.65 -26.47
C VAL A 297 5.54 5.73 -27.34
N THR A 298 4.95 6.92 -27.34
CA THR A 298 5.37 8.05 -28.17
C THR A 298 6.55 8.82 -27.56
N ALA A 299 7.31 9.51 -28.39
CA ALA A 299 8.57 10.20 -28.01
C ALA A 299 8.43 11.26 -26.90
N ASP A 300 7.22 11.64 -26.53
CA ASP A 300 6.91 12.55 -25.42
C ASP A 300 6.57 11.83 -24.10
N THR A 301 6.74 10.50 -24.04
CA THR A 301 6.52 9.66 -22.88
C THR A 301 7.84 9.22 -22.27
N LEU A 302 7.97 9.36 -20.94
CA LEU A 302 9.13 8.86 -20.21
C LEU A 302 9.03 7.34 -20.03
N VAL A 303 10.13 6.64 -20.26
CA VAL A 303 10.24 5.19 -20.07
C VAL A 303 11.44 4.83 -19.19
N ILE A 304 11.28 3.78 -18.44
CA ILE A 304 12.39 3.02 -17.88
C ILE A 304 12.77 2.00 -18.94
N ALA A 305 14.01 2.01 -19.36
CA ALA A 305 14.55 1.12 -20.38
C ALA A 305 15.81 0.42 -19.89
N ASP A 306 16.21 -0.61 -20.58
CA ASP A 306 17.56 -1.16 -20.52
C ASP A 306 18.36 -0.74 -21.76
N GLN A 307 19.49 -1.40 -22.04
CA GLN A 307 20.31 -1.07 -23.22
C GLN A 307 19.66 -1.45 -24.55
N SER A 308 18.63 -2.32 -24.53
CA SER A 308 18.00 -2.87 -25.73
C SER A 308 16.57 -2.38 -25.96
N LYS A 309 15.76 -2.20 -24.91
CA LYS A 309 14.31 -1.94 -25.03
C LYS A 309 13.74 -1.13 -23.86
N ALA A 310 12.51 -0.64 -24.04
CA ALA A 310 11.72 -0.11 -22.93
C ALA A 310 11.21 -1.25 -22.04
N LEU A 311 11.28 -1.07 -20.72
CA LEU A 311 10.83 -2.02 -19.69
C LEU A 311 9.53 -1.59 -19.04
N ALA A 312 9.29 -0.27 -18.95
CA ALA A 312 8.09 0.30 -18.31
C ALA A 312 7.78 1.69 -18.85
N MET A 313 6.51 2.08 -18.81
CA MET A 313 6.13 3.50 -18.85
C MET A 313 6.38 4.10 -17.45
N ALA A 314 7.36 4.99 -17.34
CA ALA A 314 7.79 5.56 -16.07
C ALA A 314 6.62 6.20 -15.30
N GLY A 315 6.44 5.80 -14.06
CA GLY A 315 5.40 6.31 -13.18
C GLY A 315 3.96 5.94 -13.57
N ILE A 316 3.75 5.08 -14.56
CA ILE A 316 2.43 4.68 -15.03
C ILE A 316 2.21 3.18 -14.87
N MET A 317 2.95 2.34 -15.62
CA MET A 317 2.76 0.89 -15.59
C MET A 317 4.01 0.16 -16.10
N GLY A 318 4.36 -0.94 -15.43
CA GLY A 318 5.41 -1.85 -15.84
C GLY A 318 5.10 -2.60 -17.14
N GLY A 319 6.14 -3.05 -17.81
CA GLY A 319 6.04 -3.96 -18.95
C GLY A 319 6.01 -5.42 -18.53
N ASP A 320 5.27 -6.24 -19.29
CA ASP A 320 5.10 -7.68 -19.05
C ASP A 320 6.44 -8.44 -19.17
N GLU A 321 7.27 -8.08 -20.16
CA GLU A 321 8.52 -8.80 -20.43
C GLU A 321 9.57 -8.71 -19.31
N SER A 322 9.51 -7.69 -18.48
CA SER A 322 10.43 -7.47 -17.35
C SER A 322 9.80 -7.75 -15.99
N ALA A 323 8.56 -8.21 -15.99
CA ALA A 323 7.80 -8.47 -14.76
C ALA A 323 8.40 -9.63 -13.95
N VAL A 324 8.28 -9.55 -12.64
CA VAL A 324 8.51 -10.67 -11.74
C VAL A 324 7.48 -11.77 -11.98
N GLY A 325 7.90 -13.02 -11.89
CA GLY A 325 7.07 -14.20 -12.08
C GLY A 325 7.40 -15.27 -11.05
N ASP A 326 6.73 -16.41 -11.15
CA ASP A 326 6.87 -17.52 -10.19
C ASP A 326 8.30 -18.07 -10.09
N ASP A 327 9.06 -18.02 -11.18
CA ASP A 327 10.45 -18.50 -11.26
C ASP A 327 11.49 -17.41 -10.93
N THR A 328 11.07 -16.20 -10.63
CA THR A 328 11.99 -15.10 -10.32
C THR A 328 12.62 -15.31 -8.94
N THR A 329 13.94 -15.25 -8.88
CA THR A 329 14.72 -15.35 -7.63
C THR A 329 15.54 -14.09 -7.35
N ASP A 330 15.75 -13.27 -8.36
CA ASP A 330 16.57 -12.08 -8.29
C ASP A 330 15.79 -10.89 -8.85
N ILE A 331 15.74 -9.82 -8.10
CA ILE A 331 14.99 -8.61 -8.50
C ILE A 331 15.85 -7.36 -8.47
N LEU A 332 15.43 -6.37 -9.25
CA LEU A 332 15.83 -4.98 -9.11
C LEU A 332 14.62 -4.18 -8.59
N PHE A 333 14.71 -3.66 -7.38
CA PHE A 333 13.77 -2.63 -6.93
C PHE A 333 14.08 -1.27 -7.54
N GLU A 334 13.02 -0.58 -7.94
CA GLU A 334 13.02 0.81 -8.39
C GLU A 334 12.25 1.68 -7.40
N SER A 335 12.84 2.84 -7.05
CA SER A 335 12.17 3.93 -6.37
C SER A 335 12.66 5.24 -6.98
N ALA A 336 11.79 5.94 -7.73
CA ALA A 336 12.20 7.11 -8.49
C ALA A 336 11.37 8.35 -8.15
N TRP A 337 11.93 9.52 -8.47
CA TRP A 337 11.19 10.76 -8.53
C TRP A 337 11.04 11.20 -9.99
N PHE A 338 9.80 11.34 -10.43
CA PHE A 338 9.49 11.84 -11.76
C PHE A 338 8.86 13.23 -11.66
N ASN A 339 9.20 14.09 -12.60
CA ASN A 339 8.62 15.44 -12.70
C ASN A 339 7.10 15.32 -12.96
N PRO A 340 6.23 15.81 -12.07
CA PRO A 340 4.79 15.70 -12.23
C PRO A 340 4.27 16.24 -13.55
N LEU A 341 4.88 17.30 -14.09
CA LEU A 341 4.46 17.90 -15.35
C LEU A 341 4.73 16.98 -16.57
N VAL A 342 5.68 16.07 -16.46
CA VAL A 342 5.99 15.09 -17.52
C VAL A 342 5.01 13.91 -17.46
N ILE A 343 4.56 13.53 -16.27
CA ILE A 343 3.64 12.39 -16.07
C ILE A 343 2.19 12.83 -16.26
N ALA A 344 1.83 14.07 -15.93
CA ALA A 344 0.46 14.57 -15.95
C ALA A 344 -0.23 14.33 -17.30
N GLY A 345 -1.37 13.63 -17.25
CA GLY A 345 -2.21 13.30 -18.40
C GLY A 345 -1.69 12.17 -19.29
N LYS A 346 -0.44 11.70 -19.12
CA LYS A 346 0.12 10.62 -19.97
C LYS A 346 -0.62 9.31 -19.77
N ALA A 347 -0.89 8.91 -18.54
CA ALA A 347 -1.65 7.69 -18.26
C ALA A 347 -3.00 7.70 -19.01
N ARG A 348 -3.72 8.81 -19.00
CA ARG A 348 -5.00 8.97 -19.72
C ARG A 348 -4.86 8.82 -21.22
N ASN A 349 -3.77 9.33 -21.81
CA ASN A 349 -3.52 9.20 -23.25
C ASN A 349 -3.43 7.73 -23.72
N TYR A 350 -2.98 6.85 -22.82
CA TYR A 350 -2.91 5.41 -23.06
C TYR A 350 -4.11 4.63 -22.49
N GLY A 351 -5.15 5.31 -22.01
CA GLY A 351 -6.32 4.67 -21.40
C GLY A 351 -5.98 3.95 -20.09
N LYS A 352 -4.90 4.38 -19.41
CA LYS A 352 -4.46 3.81 -18.13
C LYS A 352 -4.80 4.75 -16.98
N HIS A 353 -5.08 4.16 -15.82
CA HIS A 353 -5.27 4.86 -14.57
C HIS A 353 -4.77 3.97 -13.44
N THR A 354 -3.65 4.32 -12.84
CA THR A 354 -3.01 3.50 -11.81
C THR A 354 -2.75 4.31 -10.54
N ASP A 355 -2.62 3.63 -9.43
CA ASP A 355 -2.23 4.24 -8.15
C ASP A 355 -0.88 4.96 -8.23
N SER A 356 0.05 4.45 -9.06
CA SER A 356 1.34 5.10 -9.35
C SER A 356 1.15 6.40 -10.10
N SER A 357 0.43 6.37 -11.25
CA SER A 357 0.21 7.58 -12.06
C SER A 357 -0.56 8.64 -11.29
N HIS A 358 -1.54 8.24 -10.48
CA HIS A 358 -2.32 9.13 -9.63
C HIS A 358 -1.45 9.92 -8.64
N ARG A 359 -0.39 9.29 -8.10
CA ARG A 359 0.57 9.95 -7.20
C ARG A 359 1.59 10.79 -7.96
N PHE A 360 2.21 10.24 -8.99
CA PHE A 360 3.24 10.96 -9.75
C PHE A 360 2.71 12.19 -10.48
N GLU A 361 1.47 12.17 -10.99
CA GLU A 361 0.82 13.34 -11.60
C GLU A 361 0.65 14.51 -10.63
N ARG A 362 0.44 14.21 -9.33
CA ARG A 362 0.25 15.20 -8.26
C ARG A 362 1.55 15.62 -7.62
N GLY A 363 2.55 14.78 -7.72
CA GLY A 363 3.86 14.90 -7.08
C GLY A 363 4.08 13.86 -5.99
N VAL A 364 5.33 13.48 -5.84
CA VAL A 364 5.86 12.59 -4.80
C VAL A 364 7.02 13.33 -4.11
N ASP A 365 7.21 13.08 -2.83
CA ASP A 365 8.31 13.68 -2.07
C ASP A 365 9.66 13.30 -2.67
N ALA A 366 10.42 14.29 -3.14
CA ALA A 366 11.71 14.09 -3.80
C ALA A 366 12.84 13.59 -2.87
N GLN A 367 12.58 13.48 -1.57
CA GLN A 367 13.55 12.97 -0.58
C GLN A 367 13.20 11.56 -0.06
N LEU A 368 12.12 10.97 -0.55
CA LEU A 368 11.57 9.73 0.00
C LEU A 368 12.18 8.45 -0.60
N GLN A 369 12.78 8.51 -1.80
CA GLN A 369 13.13 7.34 -2.60
C GLN A 369 14.06 6.34 -1.88
N VAL A 370 15.09 6.84 -1.19
CA VAL A 370 16.03 5.99 -0.43
C VAL A 370 15.34 5.33 0.76
N ALA A 371 14.55 6.09 1.51
CA ALA A 371 13.81 5.54 2.66
C ALA A 371 12.80 4.47 2.22
N ALA A 372 12.13 4.67 1.09
CA ALA A 372 11.16 3.72 0.55
C ALA A 372 11.84 2.41 0.11
N ILE A 373 12.99 2.49 -0.57
CA ILE A 373 13.70 1.28 -1.03
C ILE A 373 14.30 0.50 0.16
N GLU A 374 14.76 1.19 1.19
CA GLU A 374 15.21 0.55 2.43
C GLU A 374 14.05 -0.16 3.15
N ARG A 375 12.88 0.48 3.22
CA ARG A 375 11.67 -0.11 3.79
C ARG A 375 11.22 -1.35 3.01
N ALA A 376 11.17 -1.26 1.68
CA ALA A 376 10.81 -2.37 0.82
C ALA A 376 11.81 -3.52 0.93
N THR A 377 13.12 -3.21 0.97
CA THR A 377 14.17 -4.21 1.15
C THR A 377 14.02 -4.96 2.48
N ALA A 378 13.81 -4.24 3.58
CA ALA A 378 13.63 -4.86 4.90
C ALA A 378 12.45 -5.84 4.90
N LEU A 379 11.29 -5.42 4.36
CA LEU A 379 10.11 -6.27 4.24
C LEU A 379 10.36 -7.49 3.33
N MET A 380 11.03 -7.27 2.20
CA MET A 380 11.29 -8.34 1.24
C MET A 380 12.20 -9.43 1.82
N LEU A 381 13.28 -9.02 2.52
CA LEU A 381 14.18 -9.95 3.18
C LEU A 381 13.51 -10.68 4.35
N GLU A 382 12.62 -10.04 5.07
CA GLU A 382 11.83 -10.66 6.14
C GLU A 382 10.90 -11.75 5.60
N ILE A 383 10.25 -11.50 4.46
CA ILE A 383 9.24 -12.41 3.88
C ILE A 383 9.88 -13.52 3.05
N CYS A 384 10.81 -13.15 2.17
CA CYS A 384 11.34 -14.04 1.13
C CYS A 384 12.82 -14.41 1.32
N GLY A 385 13.48 -13.89 2.36
CA GLY A 385 14.91 -14.08 2.53
C GLY A 385 15.73 -13.37 1.46
N GLY A 386 16.88 -13.92 1.12
CA GLY A 386 17.76 -13.39 0.08
C GLY A 386 18.87 -12.50 0.61
N ASN A 387 19.58 -11.85 -0.32
CA ASN A 387 20.74 -11.01 -0.07
C ASN A 387 20.63 -9.70 -0.85
N ALA A 388 20.77 -8.59 -0.14
CA ALA A 388 20.65 -7.26 -0.75
C ALA A 388 22.03 -6.70 -1.16
N GLY A 389 22.10 -6.13 -2.35
CA GLY A 389 23.22 -5.32 -2.81
C GLY A 389 23.20 -3.90 -2.21
N PRO A 390 24.17 -3.06 -2.58
CA PRO A 390 24.16 -1.66 -2.18
C PRO A 390 23.00 -0.89 -2.81
N VAL A 391 22.53 0.15 -2.15
CA VAL A 391 21.61 1.12 -2.75
C VAL A 391 22.37 1.96 -3.77
N VAL A 392 21.88 1.98 -4.99
CA VAL A 392 22.42 2.83 -6.08
C VAL A 392 21.51 4.04 -6.21
N VAL A 393 22.10 5.23 -6.12
CA VAL A 393 21.39 6.51 -6.31
C VAL A 393 22.01 7.22 -7.49
N GLU A 394 21.20 7.45 -8.52
CA GLU A 394 21.59 8.32 -9.64
C GLU A 394 20.68 9.56 -9.62
N GLU A 395 21.27 10.75 -9.59
CA GLU A 395 20.50 11.99 -9.47
C GLU A 395 21.11 13.16 -10.21
N SER A 396 20.23 14.07 -10.63
CA SER A 396 20.59 15.39 -11.17
C SER A 396 20.13 16.47 -10.19
N ALA A 397 21.05 16.96 -9.37
CA ALA A 397 20.76 17.92 -8.32
C ALA A 397 20.12 19.22 -8.84
N GLU A 398 20.47 19.65 -10.08
CA GLU A 398 19.91 20.87 -10.67
C GLU A 398 18.44 20.72 -11.08
N HIS A 399 17.95 19.49 -11.30
CA HIS A 399 16.56 19.21 -11.70
C HIS A 399 15.68 18.75 -10.52
N LEU A 400 16.28 18.48 -9.35
CA LEU A 400 15.50 18.17 -8.14
C LEU A 400 14.77 19.41 -7.63
N PRO A 401 13.52 19.27 -7.18
CA PRO A 401 12.79 20.39 -6.62
C PRO A 401 13.47 20.91 -5.36
N GLN A 402 13.55 22.23 -5.27
CA GLN A 402 14.06 22.92 -4.09
C GLN A 402 12.91 23.24 -3.15
N SER A 403 13.14 23.10 -1.83
CA SER A 403 12.17 23.53 -0.82
C SER A 403 11.85 25.01 -0.96
N ALA A 404 10.56 25.34 -1.05
CA ALA A 404 10.14 26.73 -1.17
C ALA A 404 10.36 27.50 0.13
N THR A 405 10.87 28.72 0.01
CA THR A 405 10.88 29.69 1.10
C THR A 405 9.67 30.58 0.98
N ILE A 406 8.86 30.62 2.02
CA ILE A 406 7.55 31.29 2.04
C ILE A 406 7.52 32.36 3.09
N THR A 407 7.15 33.60 2.72
CA THR A 407 6.95 34.69 3.67
C THR A 407 5.47 34.87 3.96
N LEU A 408 5.09 34.74 5.23
CA LEU A 408 3.75 34.93 5.72
C LEU A 408 3.66 36.29 6.45
N ARG A 409 2.87 37.21 5.93
CA ARG A 409 2.59 38.52 6.56
C ARG A 409 1.37 38.41 7.47
N ASP A 410 1.49 38.79 8.73
CA ASP A 410 0.43 38.66 9.74
C ASP A 410 -0.83 39.44 9.38
N ASN A 411 -0.68 40.65 8.86
CA ASN A 411 -1.82 41.47 8.41
C ASN A 411 -2.53 40.87 7.20
N ARG A 412 -1.80 40.23 6.28
CA ARG A 412 -2.38 39.58 5.10
C ARG A 412 -3.17 38.33 5.49
N LEU A 413 -2.64 37.57 6.46
CA LEU A 413 -3.32 36.39 7.00
C LEU A 413 -4.67 36.82 7.63
N ALA A 414 -4.67 37.85 8.49
CA ALA A 414 -5.88 38.36 9.11
C ALA A 414 -6.92 38.87 8.07
N GLN A 415 -6.47 39.55 7.00
CA GLN A 415 -7.34 39.99 5.90
C GLN A 415 -7.96 38.80 5.14
N GLN A 416 -7.19 37.74 4.86
CA GLN A 416 -7.67 36.56 4.12
C GLN A 416 -8.68 35.75 4.94
N LEU A 417 -8.41 35.57 6.21
CA LEU A 417 -9.23 34.74 7.11
C LEU A 417 -10.42 35.53 7.69
N GLY A 418 -10.42 36.88 7.62
CA GLY A 418 -11.41 37.72 8.28
C GLY A 418 -11.30 37.73 9.80
N VAL A 419 -10.27 37.12 10.38
CA VAL A 419 -10.02 37.03 11.82
C VAL A 419 -8.52 37.10 12.10
N SER A 420 -8.13 37.74 13.20
CA SER A 420 -6.74 37.78 13.66
C SER A 420 -6.44 36.56 14.50
N ILE A 421 -5.39 35.81 14.15
CA ILE A 421 -4.84 34.69 14.93
C ILE A 421 -3.54 35.16 15.59
N PRO A 422 -3.32 34.87 16.89
CA PRO A 422 -2.05 35.19 17.52
C PRO A 422 -0.86 34.57 16.79
N ALA A 423 0.22 35.32 16.61
CA ALA A 423 1.39 34.87 15.87
C ALA A 423 1.98 33.55 16.41
N ALA A 424 1.98 33.36 17.74
CA ALA A 424 2.45 32.15 18.37
C ALA A 424 1.60 30.91 18.00
N ASP A 425 0.28 31.09 17.81
CA ASP A 425 -0.60 30.00 17.40
C ASP A 425 -0.38 29.65 15.93
N VAL A 426 -0.14 30.66 15.09
CA VAL A 426 0.23 30.45 13.66
C VAL A 426 1.55 29.68 13.58
N ASP A 427 2.57 30.07 14.33
CA ASP A 427 3.86 29.42 14.35
C ASP A 427 3.75 27.96 14.82
N ASP A 428 3.00 27.71 15.89
CA ASP A 428 2.74 26.35 16.38
C ASP A 428 2.07 25.46 15.30
N MET A 429 1.09 25.99 14.57
CA MET A 429 0.43 25.27 13.48
C MET A 429 1.40 24.95 12.34
N LEU A 430 2.21 25.92 11.91
CA LEU A 430 3.13 25.75 10.80
C LEU A 430 4.27 24.77 11.16
N VAL A 431 4.78 24.83 12.39
CA VAL A 431 5.77 23.85 12.88
C VAL A 431 5.18 22.43 12.89
N ARG A 432 3.94 22.26 13.36
CA ARG A 432 3.27 20.95 13.31
C ARG A 432 3.00 20.44 11.89
N LEU A 433 2.78 21.33 10.94
CA LEU A 433 2.71 21.00 9.51
C LEU A 433 4.07 20.67 8.89
N GLY A 434 5.16 20.75 9.68
CA GLY A 434 6.52 20.42 9.24
C GLY A 434 7.29 21.56 8.61
N LEU A 435 6.77 22.79 8.61
CA LEU A 435 7.52 23.95 8.14
C LEU A 435 8.59 24.34 9.16
N SER A 436 9.73 24.81 8.67
CA SER A 436 10.85 25.30 9.50
C SER A 436 10.88 26.81 9.48
N LEU A 437 10.82 27.45 10.66
CA LEU A 437 10.92 28.90 10.79
C LEU A 437 12.37 29.34 10.47
N VAL A 438 12.52 30.27 9.54
CA VAL A 438 13.81 30.90 9.21
C VAL A 438 13.97 32.16 10.06
N GLU A 439 12.99 33.04 10.01
CA GLU A 439 12.99 34.29 10.77
C GLU A 439 11.59 34.78 11.06
N ARG A 440 11.45 35.59 12.11
CA ARG A 440 10.23 36.34 12.42
C ARG A 440 10.59 37.78 12.75
N ASP A 441 9.88 38.72 12.17
CA ASP A 441 9.95 40.16 12.47
C ASP A 441 8.62 40.68 13.01
N ASN A 442 8.48 42.01 13.12
CA ASN A 442 7.27 42.66 13.62
C ASN A 442 6.09 42.64 12.65
N GLY A 443 6.23 42.11 11.45
CA GLY A 443 5.20 42.13 10.41
C GLY A 443 4.87 40.77 9.81
N GLY A 444 5.66 39.73 10.14
CA GLY A 444 5.47 38.42 9.57
C GLY A 444 6.56 37.40 9.92
N SER A 445 6.56 36.31 9.19
CA SER A 445 7.52 35.21 9.37
C SER A 445 7.88 34.57 8.03
N THR A 446 9.11 34.07 7.94
CA THR A 446 9.64 33.37 6.78
C THR A 446 9.89 31.91 7.14
N TRP A 447 9.38 31.01 6.29
CA TRP A 447 9.34 29.58 6.51
C TRP A 447 9.93 28.81 5.34
N VAL A 448 10.53 27.65 5.60
CA VAL A 448 10.88 26.67 4.58
C VAL A 448 9.85 25.56 4.61
N ALA A 449 9.26 25.27 3.43
CA ALA A 449 8.32 24.17 3.28
C ALA A 449 9.05 22.82 3.31
N PRO A 450 8.46 21.78 3.95
CA PRO A 450 9.04 20.43 3.90
C PRO A 450 8.89 19.84 2.49
N SER A 451 9.74 18.86 2.15
CA SER A 451 9.82 18.26 0.82
C SER A 451 8.52 17.57 0.36
N TRP A 452 7.72 17.08 1.29
CA TRP A 452 6.42 16.44 1.00
C TRP A 452 5.29 17.43 0.72
N ARG A 453 5.47 18.74 0.99
CA ARG A 453 4.51 19.79 0.68
C ARG A 453 4.94 20.51 -0.61
N PHE A 454 5.00 19.75 -1.68
CA PHE A 454 5.37 20.23 -3.03
C PHE A 454 4.30 21.15 -3.66
N ASP A 455 3.12 21.27 -3.06
CA ASP A 455 2.08 22.22 -3.39
C ASP A 455 2.40 23.65 -2.86
N LEU A 456 3.22 23.78 -1.84
CA LEU A 456 3.60 25.04 -1.23
C LEU A 456 4.76 25.70 -2.00
N THR A 457 4.46 26.27 -3.16
CA THR A 457 5.48 26.88 -4.04
C THR A 457 5.49 28.40 -3.98
N LEU A 458 4.42 29.03 -3.46
CA LEU A 458 4.24 30.49 -3.45
C LEU A 458 3.80 30.97 -2.07
N GLY A 459 4.47 31.98 -1.55
CA GLY A 459 3.94 32.75 -0.41
C GLY A 459 2.68 33.52 -0.82
N LEU A 460 1.81 33.84 0.15
CA LEU A 460 0.59 34.65 -0.04
C LEU A 460 0.82 36.03 -0.71
N ASN A 461 2.02 36.29 -1.18
CA ASN A 461 2.51 37.55 -1.68
C ASN A 461 2.65 37.68 -3.20
N GLN A 462 2.62 36.58 -3.95
CA GLN A 462 2.95 36.62 -5.39
C GLN A 462 1.73 36.81 -6.31
N ASN A 463 0.51 36.83 -5.78
CA ASN A 463 -0.71 37.03 -6.58
C ASN A 463 -1.30 38.45 -6.48
N ALA A 464 -0.46 39.47 -6.32
CA ALA A 464 -0.92 40.87 -6.30
C ALA A 464 -0.01 41.72 -7.19
N SER A 465 -0.08 41.49 -8.50
CA SER A 465 0.28 42.49 -9.52
C SER A 465 -0.79 42.48 -10.61
#